data_2341eef65b836ab457246cb0b58187ac
#
_entry.id   2341eef65b836ab457246cb0b58187ac
#
_cell.length_a   1.000
_cell.length_b   1.000
_cell.length_c   1.000
_cell.angle_alpha   90.00
_cell.angle_beta   90.00
_cell.angle_gamma   90.00
#
_symmetry.space_group_name_H-M   'P 1'
#
loop_
_entity.id
_entity.type
_entity.pdbx_description
1 polymer ?
#
loop_
_entity_poly.entity_id
_entity_poly.type
_entity_poly.pdbx_seq_one_letter_code
_entity_poly.pdbx_strand_id
1 'polypeptide(L)'
;MNLNHRITTAAVGIFILLLGATPLWSQRRMSLPEAIGTARSQSVAALEAKHAFVSTYWAYRSYQASRLPSLVLYGNLMNFDRSLTLLQSYEDGSFRYASTYNLQNSLGLQVAQNITFTGGRLYVYSDLSRIDQFGLNKKLTWYSQPVTVRYVQPLFSYNQFKWDKLIEPKEYERGRRRYVESMEQVTINAVSAYFSLVQALKNQEVVKANYENTGKMRSVAAERMKLGSVTRAEYLQLELRALNDSIAIGESVVNVRQAQMYLNSILGYDESVEVEPVVDDALPDILMDYGLVMEKALKNSTFSLDNQINELNAASNVAKAKADRGISMSLNARFGLSQTGNGLPDVYKDLLNQEVVGLTFSVPIFDWGLGKGKVQKAKAAEEVVKAQNLQSENDYRRKIFTAVGQFNNQRQQCMASRKAMEIASERYELMMDKFRRGSATVTDLTNAQNDNESAMAKYITDYSNFWTYYYTLRKYALYDFITGKDIDVNVKEMVE
;
A
#
# COMPACT_ATOMS: atom_id res chain seq x y z
N MET A 1 39.62 57.00 2.08
CA MET A 1 38.18 57.40 2.06
C MET A 1 37.58 56.93 0.73
N ASN A 2 37.08 55.69 0.60
CA ASN A 2 36.32 55.17 -0.57
C ASN A 2 35.99 53.69 -0.51
N LEU A 3 36.00 53.05 0.69
CA LEU A 3 35.59 51.65 0.84
C LEU A 3 34.18 51.49 1.43
N ASN A 4 33.70 52.50 2.19
CA ASN A 4 32.39 52.41 2.86
C ASN A 4 31.18 52.74 1.93
N HIS A 5 31.41 53.40 0.80
CA HIS A 5 30.32 53.75 -0.14
C HIS A 5 29.95 52.60 -1.11
N ARG A 6 30.82 51.63 -1.30
CA ARG A 6 30.52 50.46 -2.17
C ARG A 6 29.78 49.33 -1.43
N ILE A 7 29.90 49.27 -0.12
CA ILE A 7 29.22 48.25 0.71
C ILE A 7 27.76 48.64 0.95
N THR A 8 27.48 49.95 1.13
CA THR A 8 26.11 50.43 1.33
C THR A 8 25.25 50.37 0.07
N THR A 9 25.82 50.59 -1.12
CA THR A 9 25.07 50.44 -2.41
C THR A 9 24.83 49.00 -2.77
N ALA A 10 25.70 48.04 -2.43
CA ALA A 10 25.47 46.62 -2.64
C ALA A 10 24.41 46.07 -1.66
N ALA A 11 24.39 46.52 -0.39
CA ALA A 11 23.39 46.07 0.60
C ALA A 11 21.98 46.60 0.29
N VAL A 12 21.84 47.83 -0.24
CA VAL A 12 20.54 48.36 -0.67
C VAL A 12 20.03 47.70 -1.95
N GLY A 13 20.92 47.32 -2.89
CA GLY A 13 20.55 46.58 -4.10
C GLY A 13 20.06 45.17 -3.80
N ILE A 14 20.64 44.48 -2.83
CA ILE A 14 20.21 43.12 -2.40
C ILE A 14 18.89 43.20 -1.60
N PHE A 15 18.65 44.27 -0.83
CA PHE A 15 17.40 44.43 -0.09
C PHE A 15 16.21 44.80 -0.98
N ILE A 16 16.42 45.48 -2.11
CA ILE A 16 15.37 45.80 -3.10
C ILE A 16 15.05 44.56 -3.95
N LEU A 17 16.00 43.64 -4.19
CA LEU A 17 15.75 42.39 -4.89
C LEU A 17 14.99 41.36 -4.04
N LEU A 18 15.03 41.47 -2.71
CA LEU A 18 14.28 40.59 -1.79
C LEU A 18 12.83 41.08 -1.53
N LEU A 19 12.50 42.33 -1.84
CA LEU A 19 11.14 42.88 -1.69
C LEU A 19 10.25 42.70 -2.93
N GLY A 20 10.76 42.14 -4.02
CA GLY A 20 10.01 41.89 -5.25
C GLY A 20 9.43 40.48 -5.42
N ALA A 21 9.65 39.57 -4.50
CA ALA A 21 8.99 38.27 -4.50
C ALA A 21 7.66 38.35 -3.74
N THR A 22 6.70 39.11 -4.28
CA THR A 22 5.29 38.81 -3.98
C THR A 22 5.07 37.37 -4.44
N PRO A 23 4.51 36.49 -3.61
CA PRO A 23 4.07 35.21 -4.11
C PRO A 23 3.02 35.51 -5.19
N LEU A 24 3.41 35.38 -6.46
CA LEU A 24 2.45 35.27 -7.54
C LEU A 24 1.60 34.04 -7.18
N TRP A 25 0.41 34.29 -6.67
CA TRP A 25 -0.65 33.29 -6.55
C TRP A 25 -0.94 32.87 -7.99
N SER A 26 -0.20 31.87 -8.45
CA SER A 26 -0.35 31.33 -9.78
C SER A 26 -1.58 30.43 -9.75
N GLN A 27 -2.70 30.97 -10.23
CA GLN A 27 -3.83 30.12 -10.61
C GLN A 27 -3.32 29.12 -11.64
N ARG A 28 -3.21 27.86 -11.24
CA ARG A 28 -2.75 26.80 -12.12
C ARG A 28 -3.95 26.14 -12.80
N ARG A 29 -4.14 26.45 -14.07
CA ARG A 29 -5.10 25.71 -14.89
C ARG A 29 -4.65 24.26 -14.98
N MET A 30 -5.56 23.35 -14.72
CA MET A 30 -5.26 21.93 -14.65
C MET A 30 -6.38 21.10 -15.27
N SER A 31 -6.03 20.26 -16.23
CA SER A 31 -6.93 19.26 -16.79
C SER A 31 -7.00 18.00 -15.93
N LEU A 32 -8.02 17.17 -16.12
CA LEU A 32 -8.15 15.90 -15.40
C LEU A 32 -6.94 14.97 -15.60
N PRO A 33 -6.41 14.76 -16.84
CA PRO A 33 -5.20 13.96 -17.04
C PRO A 33 -3.96 14.49 -16.31
N GLU A 34 -3.80 15.82 -16.24
CA GLU A 34 -2.69 16.44 -15.48
C GLU A 34 -2.85 16.23 -13.97
N ALA A 35 -4.06 16.37 -13.42
CA ALA A 35 -4.36 16.10 -12.03
C ALA A 35 -4.03 14.64 -11.67
N ILE A 36 -4.44 13.69 -12.52
CA ILE A 36 -4.11 12.26 -12.35
C ILE A 36 -2.60 12.05 -12.42
N GLY A 37 -1.91 12.63 -13.40
CA GLY A 37 -0.45 12.51 -13.53
C GLY A 37 0.30 13.03 -12.30
N THR A 38 -0.12 14.20 -11.79
CA THR A 38 0.45 14.79 -10.57
C THR A 38 0.20 13.93 -9.35
N ALA A 39 -1.04 13.46 -9.14
CA ALA A 39 -1.36 12.58 -8.01
C ALA A 39 -0.54 11.28 -8.04
N ARG A 40 -0.35 10.69 -9.21
CA ARG A 40 0.45 9.46 -9.39
C ARG A 40 1.95 9.68 -9.14
N SER A 41 2.47 10.88 -9.35
CA SER A 41 3.89 11.18 -9.19
C SER A 41 4.27 11.74 -7.81
N GLN A 42 3.39 12.49 -7.16
CA GLN A 42 3.74 13.29 -5.97
C GLN A 42 2.89 13.01 -4.73
N SER A 43 1.73 12.35 -4.87
CA SER A 43 0.85 12.14 -3.71
C SER A 43 1.47 11.24 -2.66
N VAL A 44 1.10 11.48 -1.40
CA VAL A 44 1.51 10.62 -0.27
C VAL A 44 1.08 9.17 -0.49
N ALA A 45 -0.12 8.96 -1.01
CA ALA A 45 -0.64 7.62 -1.32
C ALA A 45 0.16 6.91 -2.42
N ALA A 46 0.67 7.63 -3.43
CA ALA A 46 1.56 7.07 -4.46
C ALA A 46 2.93 6.70 -3.87
N LEU A 47 3.48 7.53 -2.98
CA LEU A 47 4.72 7.23 -2.26
C LEU A 47 4.55 6.00 -1.34
N GLU A 48 3.44 5.92 -0.62
CA GLU A 48 3.11 4.75 0.21
C GLU A 48 3.04 3.48 -0.62
N ALA A 49 2.33 3.51 -1.75
CA ALA A 49 2.24 2.37 -2.67
C ALA A 49 3.62 1.95 -3.21
N LYS A 50 4.47 2.92 -3.57
CA LYS A 50 5.85 2.68 -4.02
C LYS A 50 6.67 1.99 -2.93
N HIS A 51 6.69 2.52 -1.71
CA HIS A 51 7.47 1.95 -0.61
C HIS A 51 6.96 0.59 -0.15
N ALA A 52 5.65 0.35 -0.19
CA ALA A 52 5.08 -0.97 0.06
C ALA A 52 5.56 -2.01 -0.96
N PHE A 53 5.62 -1.64 -2.24
CA PHE A 53 6.19 -2.52 -3.27
C PHE A 53 7.69 -2.72 -3.08
N VAL A 54 8.47 -1.66 -2.79
CA VAL A 54 9.92 -1.76 -2.52
C VAL A 54 10.18 -2.72 -1.35
N SER A 55 9.37 -2.66 -0.30
CA SER A 55 9.44 -3.63 0.81
C SER A 55 9.22 -5.07 0.34
N THR A 56 8.20 -5.32 -0.49
CA THR A 56 7.94 -6.65 -1.07
C THR A 56 9.07 -7.13 -1.98
N TYR A 57 9.64 -6.24 -2.78
CA TYR A 57 10.80 -6.55 -3.61
C TYR A 57 11.99 -7.01 -2.78
N TRP A 58 12.34 -6.29 -1.71
CA TRP A 58 13.47 -6.65 -0.85
C TRP A 58 13.18 -7.91 -0.03
N ALA A 59 11.93 -8.17 0.35
CA ALA A 59 11.53 -9.43 0.97
C ALA A 59 11.81 -10.61 0.03
N TYR A 60 11.41 -10.49 -1.24
CA TYR A 60 11.68 -11.53 -2.24
C TYR A 60 13.17 -11.68 -2.55
N ARG A 61 13.94 -10.58 -2.62
CA ARG A 61 15.41 -10.61 -2.78
C ARG A 61 16.09 -11.30 -1.58
N SER A 62 15.61 -11.02 -0.37
CA SER A 62 16.09 -11.70 0.85
C SER A 62 15.78 -13.20 0.82
N TYR A 63 14.57 -13.57 0.37
CA TYR A 63 14.24 -14.98 0.13
C TYR A 63 15.19 -15.62 -0.88
N GLN A 64 15.45 -14.98 -2.01
CA GLN A 64 16.41 -15.50 -3.01
C GLN A 64 17.81 -15.65 -2.42
N ALA A 65 18.30 -14.66 -1.68
CA ALA A 65 19.60 -14.68 -1.02
C ALA A 65 19.70 -15.78 0.06
N SER A 66 18.61 -16.07 0.79
CA SER A 66 18.58 -17.12 1.81
C SER A 66 18.80 -18.54 1.26
N ARG A 67 18.71 -18.70 -0.05
CA ARG A 67 18.97 -19.96 -0.77
C ARG A 67 20.42 -20.11 -1.22
N LEU A 68 21.23 -19.06 -1.09
CA LEU A 68 22.65 -19.04 -1.43
C LEU A 68 23.49 -19.31 -0.18
N PRO A 69 24.77 -19.74 -0.35
CA PRO A 69 25.69 -19.88 0.78
C PRO A 69 25.88 -18.55 1.50
N SER A 70 25.82 -18.57 2.83
CA SER A 70 26.17 -17.41 3.65
C SER A 70 27.51 -17.63 4.35
N LEU A 71 28.39 -16.62 4.35
CA LEU A 71 29.66 -16.62 5.09
C LEU A 71 29.48 -15.75 6.34
N VAL A 72 29.75 -16.33 7.51
CA VAL A 72 29.61 -15.66 8.80
C VAL A 72 30.90 -15.78 9.59
N LEU A 73 31.44 -14.66 10.05
CA LEU A 73 32.46 -14.61 11.10
C LEU A 73 31.73 -14.57 12.44
N TYR A 74 32.07 -15.48 13.33
CA TYR A 74 31.49 -15.53 14.68
C TYR A 74 32.60 -15.70 15.71
N GLY A 75 32.31 -15.37 16.96
CA GLY A 75 33.27 -15.56 18.03
C GLY A 75 32.70 -15.20 19.39
N ASN A 76 33.32 -15.73 20.43
CA ASN A 76 33.08 -15.33 21.81
C ASN A 76 34.37 -14.73 22.35
N LEU A 77 34.32 -13.50 22.82
CA LEU A 77 35.45 -12.82 23.44
C LEU A 77 35.14 -12.60 24.93
N MET A 78 36.16 -12.79 25.75
CA MET A 78 36.09 -12.56 27.20
C MET A 78 35.00 -13.40 27.91
N ASN A 79 34.77 -14.63 27.45
CA ASN A 79 33.88 -15.55 28.14
C ASN A 79 34.60 -16.05 29.41
N PHE A 80 34.40 -15.35 30.51
CA PHE A 80 35.00 -15.64 31.81
C PHE A 80 34.04 -16.48 32.64
N ASP A 81 34.49 -17.63 33.09
CA ASP A 81 33.73 -18.54 33.92
C ASP A 81 34.50 -18.83 35.22
N ARG A 82 33.89 -18.47 36.35
CA ARG A 82 34.33 -18.85 37.69
C ARG A 82 33.15 -19.47 38.44
N SER A 83 33.03 -20.76 38.33
CA SER A 83 31.91 -21.52 38.91
C SER A 83 32.37 -22.78 39.58
N LEU A 84 31.47 -23.36 40.39
CA LEU A 84 31.63 -24.68 40.97
C LEU A 84 30.68 -25.64 40.25
N THR A 85 31.22 -26.68 39.65
CA THR A 85 30.47 -27.74 38.98
C THR A 85 30.60 -29.02 39.73
N LEU A 86 29.50 -29.70 40.06
CA LEU A 86 29.52 -31.01 40.67
C LEU A 86 29.91 -32.05 39.61
N LEU A 87 31.05 -32.66 39.77
CA LEU A 87 31.54 -33.72 38.90
C LEU A 87 31.60 -35.04 39.66
N GLN A 88 31.21 -36.12 38.98
CA GLN A 88 31.38 -37.47 39.49
C GLN A 88 32.78 -37.96 39.15
N SER A 89 33.53 -38.44 40.14
CA SER A 89 34.85 -39.04 39.95
C SER A 89 34.72 -40.35 39.20
N TYR A 90 35.58 -40.54 38.19
CA TYR A 90 35.59 -41.75 37.39
C TYR A 90 36.23 -42.93 38.13
N GLU A 91 37.05 -42.66 39.14
CA GLU A 91 37.78 -43.68 39.89
C GLU A 91 36.94 -44.40 40.98
N ASP A 92 36.09 -43.66 41.69
CA ASP A 92 35.36 -44.14 42.83
C ASP A 92 33.86 -43.83 42.85
N GLY A 93 33.36 -43.19 41.81
CA GLY A 93 31.96 -42.79 41.69
C GLY A 93 31.54 -41.67 42.64
N SER A 94 32.46 -41.13 43.47
CA SER A 94 32.17 -40.04 44.40
C SER A 94 31.89 -38.72 43.69
N PHE A 95 31.06 -37.87 44.28
CA PHE A 95 30.80 -36.53 43.77
C PHE A 95 31.72 -35.52 44.42
N ARG A 96 32.40 -34.71 43.57
CA ARG A 96 33.28 -33.61 44.03
C ARG A 96 32.91 -32.34 43.34
N TYR A 97 33.00 -31.23 44.06
CA TYR A 97 32.89 -29.91 43.43
C TYR A 97 34.23 -29.56 42.78
N ALA A 98 34.23 -29.43 41.46
CA ALA A 98 35.34 -28.88 40.67
C ALA A 98 35.14 -27.40 40.47
N SER A 99 36.16 -26.59 40.75
CA SER A 99 36.16 -25.18 40.46
C SER A 99 36.59 -25.00 38.99
N THR A 100 35.68 -24.43 38.20
CA THR A 100 35.99 -23.89 36.88
C THR A 100 36.46 -22.46 37.09
N TYR A 101 37.63 -22.11 36.57
CA TYR A 101 38.17 -20.77 36.61
C TYR A 101 38.96 -20.55 35.35
N ASN A 102 38.26 -20.09 34.28
CA ASN A 102 38.86 -19.92 32.95
C ASN A 102 38.35 -18.68 32.23
N LEU A 103 39.12 -18.27 31.23
CA LEU A 103 38.75 -17.28 30.24
C LEU A 103 38.86 -17.95 28.87
N GLN A 104 37.74 -18.02 28.16
CA GLN A 104 37.70 -18.60 26.84
C GLN A 104 37.45 -17.51 25.78
N ASN A 105 38.27 -17.51 24.77
CA ASN A 105 38.08 -16.70 23.57
C ASN A 105 38.02 -17.64 22.39
N SER A 106 37.07 -17.41 21.47
CA SER A 106 36.96 -18.19 20.24
C SER A 106 36.65 -17.28 19.05
N LEU A 107 37.17 -17.69 17.91
CA LEU A 107 36.89 -17.02 16.62
C LEU A 107 36.73 -18.10 15.55
N GLY A 108 35.68 -17.98 14.74
CA GLY A 108 35.39 -18.94 13.69
C GLY A 108 34.77 -18.31 12.46
N LEU A 109 34.99 -18.97 11.35
CA LEU A 109 34.36 -18.67 10.05
C LEU A 109 33.46 -19.83 9.68
N GLN A 110 32.23 -19.53 9.24
CA GLN A 110 31.25 -20.54 8.85
C GLN A 110 30.62 -20.19 7.52
N VAL A 111 30.62 -21.15 6.60
CA VAL A 111 29.74 -21.13 5.43
C VAL A 111 28.54 -22.01 5.72
N ALA A 112 27.35 -21.47 5.58
CA ALA A 112 26.10 -22.20 5.77
C ALA A 112 25.29 -22.21 4.46
N GLN A 113 24.83 -23.40 4.04
CA GLN A 113 24.03 -23.60 2.84
C GLN A 113 22.77 -24.41 3.16
N ASN A 114 21.60 -23.84 2.82
CA ASN A 114 20.33 -24.55 2.88
C ASN A 114 20.16 -25.45 1.65
N ILE A 115 19.83 -26.71 1.84
CA ILE A 115 19.50 -27.66 0.76
C ILE A 115 17.98 -27.70 0.63
N THR A 116 17.45 -26.85 -0.23
CA THR A 116 16.00 -26.58 -0.33
C THR A 116 15.19 -27.83 -0.73
N PHE A 117 15.77 -28.74 -1.47
CA PHE A 117 15.09 -29.97 -1.94
C PHE A 117 14.80 -30.93 -0.79
N THR A 118 15.80 -31.20 0.08
CA THR A 118 15.68 -32.14 1.19
C THR A 118 15.26 -31.51 2.51
N GLY A 119 15.39 -30.18 2.64
CA GLY A 119 15.22 -29.46 3.90
C GLY A 119 16.44 -29.54 4.81
N GLY A 120 17.56 -30.12 4.33
CA GLY A 120 18.81 -30.22 5.05
C GLY A 120 19.63 -28.93 5.05
N ARG A 121 20.67 -28.92 5.90
CA ARG A 121 21.63 -27.80 5.99
C ARG A 121 23.05 -28.33 6.02
N LEU A 122 23.89 -27.72 5.19
CA LEU A 122 25.31 -27.98 5.14
C LEU A 122 26.07 -26.81 5.73
N TYR A 123 27.01 -27.10 6.62
CA TYR A 123 27.89 -26.12 7.21
C TYR A 123 29.33 -26.54 6.96
N VAL A 124 30.16 -25.59 6.54
CA VAL A 124 31.59 -25.73 6.49
C VAL A 124 32.17 -24.63 7.38
N TYR A 125 32.90 -25.01 8.42
CA TYR A 125 33.42 -24.02 9.36
C TYR A 125 34.85 -24.31 9.78
N SER A 126 35.53 -23.23 10.14
CA SER A 126 36.88 -23.24 10.75
C SER A 126 36.77 -22.51 12.08
N ASP A 127 37.32 -23.07 13.14
CA ASP A 127 37.20 -22.53 14.50
C ASP A 127 38.54 -22.57 15.22
N LEU A 128 38.87 -21.50 15.95
CA LEU A 128 40.06 -21.41 16.80
C LEU A 128 39.63 -20.89 18.16
N SER A 129 39.94 -21.64 19.23
CA SER A 129 39.67 -21.28 20.61
C SER A 129 40.91 -21.19 21.42
N ARG A 130 40.98 -20.23 22.30
CA ARG A 130 42.02 -20.10 23.35
C ARG A 130 41.34 -20.15 24.71
N ILE A 131 41.83 -21.01 25.57
CA ILE A 131 41.35 -21.19 26.94
C ILE A 131 42.50 -20.91 27.90
N ASP A 132 42.39 -19.83 28.67
CA ASP A 132 43.28 -19.47 29.76
C ASP A 132 42.67 -20.00 31.07
N GLN A 133 43.22 -21.04 31.62
CA GLN A 133 42.78 -21.60 32.91
C GLN A 133 43.60 -20.96 34.02
N PHE A 134 42.88 -20.48 35.07
CA PHE A 134 43.46 -19.81 36.23
C PHE A 134 43.40 -20.72 37.46
N GLY A 135 44.01 -20.32 38.57
CA GLY A 135 44.02 -21.04 39.82
C GLY A 135 45.33 -21.82 40.06
N LEU A 136 45.24 -22.93 40.78
CA LEU A 136 46.41 -23.75 41.21
C LEU A 136 47.11 -24.38 39.99
N ASN A 137 46.35 -24.80 38.97
CA ASN A 137 46.87 -25.42 37.76
C ASN A 137 46.69 -24.44 36.58
N LYS A 138 47.46 -23.36 36.55
CA LYS A 138 47.46 -22.42 35.43
C LYS A 138 47.90 -23.10 34.13
N LYS A 139 47.03 -23.06 33.11
CA LYS A 139 47.33 -23.65 31.80
C LYS A 139 46.71 -22.81 30.70
N LEU A 140 47.49 -22.58 29.64
CA LEU A 140 47.01 -22.05 28.38
C LEU A 140 46.80 -23.22 27.42
N THR A 141 45.64 -23.32 26.84
CA THR A 141 45.33 -24.35 25.84
C THR A 141 44.68 -23.68 24.62
N TRP A 142 45.23 -23.99 23.48
CA TRP A 142 44.66 -23.69 22.20
C TRP A 142 43.91 -24.92 21.68
N TYR A 143 42.82 -24.67 20.98
CA TYR A 143 42.06 -25.72 20.29
C TYR A 143 41.69 -25.17 18.90
N SER A 144 41.96 -25.95 17.88
CA SER A 144 41.61 -25.60 16.51
C SER A 144 40.76 -26.68 15.84
N GLN A 145 39.84 -26.24 15.01
CA GLN A 145 39.17 -27.05 13.99
C GLN A 145 39.39 -26.37 12.65
N PRO A 146 40.51 -26.64 11.96
CA PRO A 146 40.88 -25.92 10.73
C PRO A 146 39.83 -26.04 9.62
N VAL A 147 39.23 -27.22 9.47
CA VAL A 147 38.13 -27.48 8.53
C VAL A 147 37.22 -28.52 9.15
N THR A 148 35.93 -28.17 9.24
CA THR A 148 34.88 -29.09 9.66
C THR A 148 33.67 -28.93 8.75
N VAL A 149 33.19 -30.04 8.22
CA VAL A 149 31.96 -30.13 7.43
C VAL A 149 30.89 -30.77 8.31
N ARG A 150 29.78 -30.08 8.50
CA ARG A 150 28.61 -30.58 9.24
C ARG A 150 27.40 -30.62 8.34
N TYR A 151 26.74 -31.75 8.28
CA TYR A 151 25.49 -31.93 7.58
C TYR A 151 24.37 -32.27 8.57
N VAL A 152 23.27 -31.54 8.48
CA VAL A 152 22.06 -31.79 9.30
C VAL A 152 20.90 -32.02 8.33
N GLN A 153 20.33 -33.23 8.38
CA GLN A 153 19.20 -33.62 7.54
C GLN A 153 18.01 -34.03 8.40
N PRO A 154 16.97 -33.19 8.47
CA PRO A 154 15.69 -33.64 9.02
C PRO A 154 15.07 -34.69 8.09
N LEU A 155 14.64 -35.81 8.66
CA LEU A 155 13.95 -36.88 7.97
C LEU A 155 12.50 -36.90 8.46
N PHE A 156 11.55 -37.08 7.56
CA PHE A 156 10.10 -37.11 7.84
C PHE A 156 9.53 -35.83 8.45
N SER A 157 10.31 -34.77 8.51
CA SER A 157 9.91 -33.45 9.03
C SER A 157 9.30 -32.58 7.94
N TYR A 158 8.57 -31.55 8.36
CA TYR A 158 8.07 -30.53 7.46
C TYR A 158 9.22 -29.76 6.79
N ASN A 159 9.20 -29.70 5.46
CA ASN A 159 10.19 -28.96 4.67
C ASN A 159 9.64 -27.57 4.30
N GLN A 160 10.01 -26.55 5.09
CA GLN A 160 9.64 -25.16 4.88
C GLN A 160 10.09 -24.66 3.49
N PHE A 161 11.31 -24.97 3.06
CA PHE A 161 11.85 -24.46 1.80
C PHE A 161 11.07 -24.91 0.55
N LYS A 162 10.40 -26.07 0.63
CA LYS A 162 9.51 -26.55 -0.43
C LYS A 162 8.31 -25.64 -0.61
N TRP A 163 7.71 -25.19 0.50
CA TRP A 163 6.54 -24.34 0.49
C TRP A 163 6.91 -22.89 0.14
N ASP A 164 8.00 -22.38 0.69
CA ASP A 164 8.51 -21.05 0.36
C ASP A 164 8.80 -20.92 -1.13
N LYS A 165 9.33 -21.98 -1.78
CA LYS A 165 9.55 -22.01 -3.23
C LYS A 165 8.25 -21.83 -4.04
N LEU A 166 7.11 -22.28 -3.52
CA LEU A 166 5.81 -22.18 -4.18
C LEU A 166 5.11 -20.85 -3.87
N ILE A 167 5.28 -20.34 -2.66
CA ILE A 167 4.56 -19.18 -2.13
C ILE A 167 5.28 -17.86 -2.47
N GLU A 168 6.59 -17.74 -2.21
CA GLU A 168 7.34 -16.49 -2.32
C GLU A 168 7.29 -15.84 -3.72
N PRO A 169 7.39 -16.58 -4.84
CA PRO A 169 7.24 -15.97 -6.17
C PRO A 169 5.83 -15.41 -6.40
N LYS A 170 4.79 -16.04 -5.81
CA LYS A 170 3.40 -15.57 -5.92
C LYS A 170 3.17 -14.33 -5.04
N GLU A 171 3.79 -14.29 -3.85
CA GLU A 171 3.78 -13.12 -2.97
C GLU A 171 4.42 -11.90 -3.65
N TYR A 172 5.55 -12.10 -4.31
CA TYR A 172 6.20 -11.05 -5.10
C TYR A 172 5.31 -10.54 -6.24
N GLU A 173 4.74 -11.46 -7.03
CA GLU A 173 3.84 -11.10 -8.13
C GLU A 173 2.57 -10.41 -7.61
N ARG A 174 2.02 -10.87 -6.48
CA ARG A 174 0.92 -10.21 -5.79
C ARG A 174 1.28 -8.78 -5.39
N GLY A 175 2.46 -8.58 -4.83
CA GLY A 175 2.96 -7.24 -4.46
C GLY A 175 3.07 -6.30 -5.66
N ARG A 176 3.55 -6.80 -6.81
CA ARG A 176 3.63 -6.06 -8.07
C ARG A 176 2.24 -5.61 -8.55
N ARG A 177 1.28 -6.53 -8.58
CA ARG A 177 -0.10 -6.22 -8.98
C ARG A 177 -0.79 -5.29 -7.98
N ARG A 178 -0.57 -5.48 -6.68
CA ARG A 178 -1.11 -4.60 -5.65
C ARG A 178 -0.63 -3.16 -5.77
N TYR A 179 0.62 -2.97 -6.17
CA TYR A 179 1.10 -1.63 -6.49
C TYR A 179 0.29 -0.98 -7.62
N VAL A 180 0.04 -1.70 -8.72
CA VAL A 180 -0.78 -1.19 -9.83
C VAL A 180 -2.20 -0.87 -9.36
N GLU A 181 -2.83 -1.76 -8.59
CA GLU A 181 -4.16 -1.53 -7.99
C GLU A 181 -4.19 -0.28 -7.11
N SER A 182 -3.13 -0.07 -6.31
CA SER A 182 -2.99 1.10 -5.46
C SER A 182 -2.83 2.38 -6.28
N MET A 183 -2.08 2.36 -7.37
CA MET A 183 -1.93 3.50 -8.28
C MET A 183 -3.22 3.83 -9.02
N GLU A 184 -4.04 2.84 -9.37
CA GLU A 184 -5.38 3.07 -9.90
C GLU A 184 -6.34 3.62 -8.81
N GLN A 185 -6.16 3.24 -7.53
CA GLN A 185 -6.89 3.85 -6.43
C GLN A 185 -6.51 5.32 -6.22
N VAL A 186 -5.22 5.67 -6.34
CA VAL A 186 -4.75 7.07 -6.34
C VAL A 186 -5.43 7.86 -7.46
N THR A 187 -5.53 7.25 -8.64
CA THR A 187 -6.24 7.86 -9.79
C THR A 187 -7.72 8.11 -9.48
N ILE A 188 -8.43 7.13 -8.90
CA ILE A 188 -9.84 7.28 -8.50
C ILE A 188 -10.01 8.41 -7.49
N ASN A 189 -9.12 8.49 -6.51
CA ASN A 189 -9.17 9.56 -5.49
C ASN A 189 -8.92 10.94 -6.12
N ALA A 190 -7.98 11.05 -7.06
CA ALA A 190 -7.71 12.28 -7.79
C ALA A 190 -8.92 12.73 -8.63
N VAL A 191 -9.58 11.79 -9.32
CA VAL A 191 -10.81 12.05 -10.09
C VAL A 191 -11.90 12.59 -9.16
N SER A 192 -12.14 11.93 -8.04
CA SER A 192 -13.15 12.35 -7.06
C SER A 192 -12.87 13.75 -6.50
N ALA A 193 -11.64 14.03 -6.10
CA ALA A 193 -11.23 15.33 -5.56
C ALA A 193 -11.32 16.45 -6.61
N TYR A 194 -10.90 16.16 -7.86
CA TYR A 194 -10.98 17.10 -8.97
C TYR A 194 -12.43 17.50 -9.25
N PHE A 195 -13.35 16.56 -9.39
CA PHE A 195 -14.76 16.87 -9.64
C PHE A 195 -15.48 17.47 -8.42
N SER A 196 -15.01 17.18 -7.21
CA SER A 196 -15.51 17.89 -6.02
C SER A 196 -15.21 19.39 -6.10
N LEU A 197 -14.00 19.76 -6.55
CA LEU A 197 -13.65 21.16 -6.76
C LEU A 197 -14.44 21.78 -7.93
N VAL A 198 -14.60 21.08 -9.05
CA VAL A 198 -15.44 21.53 -10.19
C VAL A 198 -16.85 21.83 -9.72
N GLN A 199 -17.44 20.92 -8.94
CA GLN A 199 -18.80 21.10 -8.42
C GLN A 199 -18.91 22.29 -7.47
N ALA A 200 -17.94 22.47 -6.57
CA ALA A 200 -17.92 23.57 -5.62
C ALA A 200 -17.79 24.92 -6.35
N LEU A 201 -16.92 25.02 -7.36
CA LEU A 201 -16.73 26.24 -8.17
C LEU A 201 -17.98 26.58 -8.98
N LYS A 202 -18.59 25.57 -9.63
CA LYS A 202 -19.83 25.78 -10.40
C LYS A 202 -20.99 26.16 -9.51
N ASN A 203 -21.11 25.56 -8.33
CA ASN A 203 -22.10 25.95 -7.35
C ASN A 203 -21.91 27.40 -6.88
N GLN A 204 -20.66 27.83 -6.64
CA GLN A 204 -20.35 29.21 -6.27
C GLN A 204 -20.74 30.22 -7.39
N GLU A 205 -20.45 29.87 -8.67
CA GLU A 205 -20.85 30.67 -9.80
C GLU A 205 -22.39 30.85 -9.86
N VAL A 206 -23.13 29.76 -9.69
CA VAL A 206 -24.60 29.78 -9.67
C VAL A 206 -25.15 30.59 -8.50
N VAL A 207 -24.64 30.42 -7.30
CA VAL A 207 -25.07 31.16 -6.11
C VAL A 207 -24.83 32.66 -6.26
N LYS A 208 -23.70 33.08 -6.82
CA LYS A 208 -23.41 34.50 -7.13
C LYS A 208 -24.40 35.07 -8.15
N ALA A 209 -24.62 34.34 -9.26
CA ALA A 209 -25.60 34.75 -10.28
C ALA A 209 -27.00 34.85 -9.71
N ASN A 210 -27.41 33.91 -8.86
CA ASN A 210 -28.70 33.92 -8.19
C ASN A 210 -28.88 35.13 -7.29
N TYR A 211 -27.88 35.45 -6.47
CA TYR A 211 -27.91 36.63 -5.60
C TYR A 211 -28.10 37.92 -6.40
N GLU A 212 -27.35 38.10 -7.49
CA GLU A 212 -27.51 39.28 -8.38
C GLU A 212 -28.89 39.33 -9.03
N ASN A 213 -29.39 38.18 -9.51
CA ASN A 213 -30.68 38.11 -10.19
C ASN A 213 -31.82 38.34 -9.19
N THR A 214 -31.79 37.76 -7.99
CA THR A 214 -32.77 37.99 -6.92
C THR A 214 -32.79 39.46 -6.50
N GLY A 215 -31.62 40.14 -6.46
CA GLY A 215 -31.54 41.58 -6.21
C GLY A 215 -32.25 42.41 -7.27
N LYS A 216 -32.04 42.07 -8.55
CA LYS A 216 -32.76 42.74 -9.69
C LYS A 216 -34.27 42.48 -9.62
N MET A 217 -34.69 41.21 -9.31
CA MET A 217 -36.10 40.85 -9.19
C MET A 217 -36.77 41.55 -8.04
N ARG A 218 -36.12 41.69 -6.89
CA ARG A 218 -36.63 42.41 -5.72
C ARG A 218 -36.89 43.88 -6.04
N SER A 219 -35.96 44.55 -6.78
CA SER A 219 -36.18 45.94 -7.20
C SER A 219 -37.40 46.09 -8.13
N VAL A 220 -37.53 45.20 -9.13
CA VAL A 220 -38.69 45.17 -10.04
C VAL A 220 -39.99 44.88 -9.27
N ALA A 221 -39.97 43.90 -8.37
CA ALA A 221 -41.16 43.54 -7.55
C ALA A 221 -41.57 44.68 -6.62
N ALA A 222 -40.64 45.44 -6.06
CA ALA A 222 -40.93 46.60 -5.21
C ALA A 222 -41.74 47.71 -6.01
N GLU A 223 -41.31 48.02 -7.24
CA GLU A 223 -42.03 48.96 -8.07
C GLU A 223 -43.41 48.44 -8.52
N ARG A 224 -43.50 47.15 -8.85
CA ARG A 224 -44.76 46.53 -9.26
C ARG A 224 -45.75 46.38 -8.08
N MET A 225 -45.25 46.22 -6.83
CA MET A 225 -46.08 46.22 -5.63
C MET A 225 -46.72 47.60 -5.41
N LYS A 226 -46.00 48.69 -5.65
CA LYS A 226 -46.54 50.03 -5.61
C LYS A 226 -47.67 50.24 -6.63
N LEU A 227 -47.60 49.58 -7.76
CA LEU A 227 -48.60 49.59 -8.82
C LEU A 227 -49.74 48.59 -8.63
N GLY A 228 -49.69 47.81 -7.53
CA GLY A 228 -50.74 46.81 -7.19
C GLY A 228 -50.69 45.52 -8.01
N SER A 229 -49.63 45.31 -8.84
CA SER A 229 -49.50 44.13 -9.71
C SER A 229 -48.65 43.00 -9.13
N VAL A 230 -48.06 43.19 -7.94
CA VAL A 230 -47.39 42.17 -7.11
C VAL A 230 -47.90 42.29 -5.69
N THR A 231 -48.18 41.16 -5.09
CA THR A 231 -48.68 41.12 -3.70
C THR A 231 -47.56 41.36 -2.70
N ARG A 232 -47.93 41.79 -1.45
CA ARG A 232 -46.98 41.90 -0.34
C ARG A 232 -46.33 40.57 -0.01
N ALA A 233 -47.05 39.47 -0.13
CA ALA A 233 -46.54 38.12 0.12
C ALA A 233 -45.44 37.72 -0.88
N GLU A 234 -45.61 37.96 -2.17
CA GLU A 234 -44.63 37.72 -3.23
C GLU A 234 -43.36 38.57 -3.05
N TYR A 235 -43.52 39.83 -2.65
CA TYR A 235 -42.38 40.68 -2.34
C TYR A 235 -41.56 40.14 -1.14
N LEU A 236 -42.23 39.76 -0.04
CA LEU A 236 -41.58 39.16 1.14
C LEU A 236 -40.90 37.83 0.80
N GLN A 237 -41.43 37.03 -0.14
CA GLN A 237 -40.81 35.83 -0.63
C GLN A 237 -39.45 36.12 -1.33
N LEU A 238 -39.38 37.16 -2.14
CA LEU A 238 -38.13 37.60 -2.78
C LEU A 238 -37.15 38.20 -1.77
N GLU A 239 -37.62 38.88 -0.75
CA GLU A 239 -36.77 39.41 0.31
C GLU A 239 -36.14 38.29 1.14
N LEU A 240 -36.93 37.26 1.54
CA LEU A 240 -36.42 36.06 2.19
C LEU A 240 -35.41 35.33 1.32
N ARG A 241 -35.68 35.19 -0.01
CA ARG A 241 -34.76 34.57 -0.92
C ARG A 241 -33.42 35.33 -1.03
N ALA A 242 -33.47 36.67 -1.11
CA ALA A 242 -32.25 37.47 -1.14
C ALA A 242 -31.38 37.29 0.10
N LEU A 243 -32.00 37.12 1.27
CA LEU A 243 -31.27 36.80 2.51
C LEU A 243 -30.64 35.41 2.45
N ASN A 244 -31.38 34.40 1.98
CA ASN A 244 -30.88 33.04 1.81
C ASN A 244 -29.73 32.98 0.79
N ASP A 245 -29.84 33.66 -0.35
CA ASP A 245 -28.81 33.75 -1.36
C ASP A 245 -27.55 34.43 -0.79
N SER A 246 -27.68 35.44 0.06
CA SER A 246 -26.56 36.09 0.76
C SER A 246 -25.82 35.13 1.72
N ILE A 247 -26.57 34.28 2.45
CA ILE A 247 -25.96 33.27 3.32
C ILE A 247 -25.25 32.22 2.46
N ALA A 248 -25.87 31.75 1.38
CA ALA A 248 -25.34 30.76 0.48
C ALA A 248 -24.01 31.20 -0.19
N ILE A 249 -23.81 32.50 -0.43
CA ILE A 249 -22.51 33.02 -0.89
C ILE A 249 -21.41 32.70 0.11
N GLY A 250 -21.62 32.98 1.40
CA GLY A 250 -20.63 32.69 2.45
C GLY A 250 -20.31 31.21 2.53
N GLU A 251 -21.32 30.36 2.52
CA GLU A 251 -21.16 28.90 2.51
C GLU A 251 -20.42 28.40 1.25
N SER A 252 -20.72 28.95 0.08
CA SER A 252 -20.06 28.56 -1.17
C SER A 252 -18.56 28.86 -1.16
N VAL A 253 -18.13 29.97 -0.56
CA VAL A 253 -16.71 30.32 -0.41
C VAL A 253 -15.99 29.27 0.46
N VAL A 254 -16.61 28.88 1.58
CA VAL A 254 -16.06 27.85 2.47
C VAL A 254 -15.96 26.50 1.75
N ASN A 255 -17.00 26.11 1.03
CA ASN A 255 -17.04 24.85 0.28
C ASN A 255 -15.97 24.79 -0.83
N VAL A 256 -15.76 25.89 -1.56
CA VAL A 256 -14.66 25.96 -2.56
C VAL A 256 -13.30 25.81 -1.89
N ARG A 257 -13.08 26.52 -0.78
CA ARG A 257 -11.81 26.41 -0.06
C ARG A 257 -11.56 25.00 0.45
N GLN A 258 -12.59 24.36 0.99
CA GLN A 258 -12.52 22.98 1.48
C GLN A 258 -12.21 21.99 0.33
N ALA A 259 -12.89 22.11 -0.81
CA ALA A 259 -12.64 21.27 -1.99
C ALA A 259 -11.23 21.50 -2.56
N GLN A 260 -10.75 22.76 -2.56
CA GLN A 260 -9.38 23.11 -2.96
C GLN A 260 -8.34 22.45 -2.08
N MET A 261 -8.50 22.55 -0.75
CA MET A 261 -7.59 21.91 0.22
C MET A 261 -7.61 20.39 0.08
N TYR A 262 -8.79 19.81 -0.16
CA TYR A 262 -8.91 18.37 -0.39
C TYR A 262 -8.16 17.94 -1.66
N LEU A 263 -8.34 18.66 -2.77
CA LEU A 263 -7.59 18.37 -4.01
C LEU A 263 -6.09 18.52 -3.80
N ASN A 264 -5.63 19.60 -3.17
CA ASN A 264 -4.22 19.81 -2.88
C ASN A 264 -3.62 18.67 -2.06
N SER A 265 -4.33 18.20 -1.04
CA SER A 265 -3.92 17.04 -0.23
C SER A 265 -3.74 15.77 -1.07
N ILE A 266 -4.65 15.52 -2.03
CA ILE A 266 -4.56 14.36 -2.93
C ILE A 266 -3.43 14.51 -3.95
N LEU A 267 -3.16 15.74 -4.42
CA LEU A 267 -2.08 16.02 -5.38
C LEU A 267 -0.69 16.11 -4.73
N GLY A 268 -0.62 16.23 -3.41
CA GLY A 268 0.64 16.49 -2.69
C GLY A 268 1.10 17.95 -2.81
N TYR A 269 0.18 18.87 -3.05
CA TYR A 269 0.47 20.31 -3.09
C TYR A 269 0.35 20.95 -1.72
N ASP A 270 1.00 22.11 -1.57
CA ASP A 270 0.79 23.00 -0.44
C ASP A 270 -0.62 23.60 -0.44
N GLU A 271 -1.15 23.94 0.73
CA GLU A 271 -2.50 24.48 0.90
C GLU A 271 -2.71 25.83 0.20
N SER A 272 -1.64 26.54 -0.14
CA SER A 272 -1.66 27.86 -0.80
C SER A 272 -1.87 27.80 -2.31
N VAL A 273 -1.72 26.62 -2.94
CA VAL A 273 -1.85 26.45 -4.39
C VAL A 273 -3.32 26.55 -4.80
N GLU A 274 -3.64 27.48 -5.70
CA GLU A 274 -4.97 27.58 -6.30
C GLU A 274 -5.01 26.85 -7.64
N VAL A 275 -5.87 25.83 -7.75
CA VAL A 275 -6.10 25.07 -8.98
C VAL A 275 -7.42 25.51 -9.61
N GLU A 276 -7.35 25.89 -10.88
CA GLU A 276 -8.52 26.13 -11.75
C GLU A 276 -8.74 24.89 -12.63
N PRO A 277 -9.74 24.06 -12.36
CA PRO A 277 -10.00 22.86 -13.13
C PRO A 277 -10.56 23.22 -14.52
N VAL A 278 -9.99 22.59 -15.56
CA VAL A 278 -10.49 22.70 -16.95
C VAL A 278 -11.17 21.40 -17.33
N VAL A 279 -12.48 21.41 -17.46
CA VAL A 279 -13.29 20.24 -17.80
C VAL A 279 -13.41 20.13 -19.32
N ASP A 280 -12.97 18.99 -19.87
CA ASP A 280 -13.24 18.62 -21.25
C ASP A 280 -14.55 17.84 -21.30
N ASP A 281 -15.54 18.33 -22.05
CA ASP A 281 -16.87 17.73 -22.14
C ASP A 281 -16.94 16.46 -23.03
N ALA A 282 -15.82 16.03 -23.61
CA ALA A 282 -15.78 14.85 -24.46
C ALA A 282 -15.83 13.54 -23.64
N LEU A 283 -16.87 12.76 -23.86
CA LEU A 283 -16.97 11.41 -23.31
C LEU A 283 -16.51 10.40 -24.36
N PRO A 284 -15.59 9.49 -24.02
CA PRO A 284 -15.20 8.41 -24.92
C PRO A 284 -16.38 7.45 -25.20
N ASP A 285 -16.52 7.04 -26.47
CA ASP A 285 -17.55 6.08 -26.88
C ASP A 285 -17.10 4.65 -26.65
N ILE A 286 -17.21 4.19 -25.39
CA ILE A 286 -16.77 2.89 -24.97
C ILE A 286 -17.91 2.15 -24.28
N LEU A 287 -18.14 0.90 -24.70
CA LEU A 287 -18.96 -0.06 -23.99
C LEU A 287 -18.08 -1.16 -23.42
N MET A 288 -18.30 -1.53 -22.16
CA MET A 288 -17.56 -2.58 -21.50
C MET A 288 -18.24 -3.92 -21.69
N ASP A 289 -17.50 -4.86 -22.27
CA ASP A 289 -17.94 -6.25 -22.33
C ASP A 289 -17.61 -6.98 -21.02
N TYR A 290 -18.61 -7.58 -20.40
CA TYR A 290 -18.43 -8.33 -19.14
C TYR A 290 -17.42 -9.49 -19.28
N GLY A 291 -17.45 -10.21 -20.41
CA GLY A 291 -16.55 -11.35 -20.65
C GLY A 291 -15.09 -10.91 -20.65
N LEU A 292 -14.79 -9.86 -21.41
CA LEU A 292 -13.43 -9.28 -21.49
C LEU A 292 -12.96 -8.74 -20.12
N VAL A 293 -13.82 -7.96 -19.43
CA VAL A 293 -13.46 -7.41 -18.12
C VAL A 293 -13.19 -8.54 -17.12
N MET A 294 -14.02 -9.58 -17.11
CA MET A 294 -13.88 -10.72 -16.20
C MET A 294 -12.61 -11.54 -16.50
N GLU A 295 -12.32 -11.81 -17.77
CA GLU A 295 -11.09 -12.48 -18.21
C GLU A 295 -9.85 -11.71 -17.71
N LYS A 296 -9.80 -10.41 -17.99
CA LYS A 296 -8.67 -9.57 -17.58
C LYS A 296 -8.57 -9.46 -16.07
N ALA A 297 -9.68 -9.33 -15.35
CA ALA A 297 -9.72 -9.27 -13.91
C ALA A 297 -9.18 -10.55 -13.25
N LEU A 298 -9.57 -11.73 -13.72
CA LEU A 298 -9.04 -13.00 -13.20
C LEU A 298 -7.56 -13.21 -13.52
N LYS A 299 -7.11 -12.74 -14.70
CA LYS A 299 -5.74 -12.93 -15.15
C LYS A 299 -4.77 -11.95 -14.47
N ASN A 300 -5.13 -10.68 -14.37
CA ASN A 300 -4.20 -9.61 -14.04
C ASN A 300 -4.29 -9.12 -12.59
N SER A 301 -5.46 -9.24 -11.91
CA SER A 301 -5.63 -8.71 -10.54
C SER A 301 -4.93 -9.55 -9.48
N THR A 302 -4.85 -9.02 -8.26
CA THR A 302 -4.34 -9.75 -7.09
C THR A 302 -5.27 -10.86 -6.66
N PHE A 303 -6.56 -10.80 -6.97
CA PHE A 303 -7.61 -11.71 -6.49
C PHE A 303 -7.30 -13.20 -6.68
N SER A 304 -6.90 -13.58 -7.91
CA SER A 304 -6.56 -14.98 -8.22
C SER A 304 -5.30 -15.44 -7.47
N LEU A 305 -4.32 -14.56 -7.27
CA LEU A 305 -3.11 -14.86 -6.52
C LEU A 305 -3.39 -14.98 -5.02
N ASP A 306 -4.23 -14.11 -4.45
CA ASP A 306 -4.64 -14.17 -3.05
C ASP A 306 -5.28 -15.53 -2.73
N ASN A 307 -6.22 -16.01 -3.56
CA ASN A 307 -6.84 -17.31 -3.40
C ASN A 307 -5.82 -18.45 -3.47
N GLN A 308 -4.91 -18.43 -4.46
CA GLN A 308 -3.86 -19.45 -4.60
C GLN A 308 -2.90 -19.47 -3.41
N ILE A 309 -2.48 -18.29 -2.91
CA ILE A 309 -1.61 -18.19 -1.75
C ILE A 309 -2.30 -18.69 -0.49
N ASN A 310 -3.58 -18.35 -0.29
CA ASN A 310 -4.38 -18.85 0.84
C ASN A 310 -4.47 -20.37 0.83
N GLU A 311 -4.73 -20.99 -0.31
CA GLU A 311 -4.78 -22.46 -0.46
C GLU A 311 -3.42 -23.10 -0.20
N LEU A 312 -2.32 -22.54 -0.73
CA LEU A 312 -0.97 -23.05 -0.49
C LEU A 312 -0.59 -22.95 0.98
N ASN A 313 -0.94 -21.87 1.66
CA ASN A 313 -0.69 -21.71 3.10
C ASN A 313 -1.52 -22.72 3.92
N ALA A 314 -2.77 -22.92 3.59
CA ALA A 314 -3.62 -23.90 4.26
C ALA A 314 -3.10 -25.34 4.06
N ALA A 315 -2.73 -25.71 2.83
CA ALA A 315 -2.13 -27.01 2.52
C ALA A 315 -0.76 -27.20 3.21
N SER A 316 0.05 -26.14 3.30
CA SER A 316 1.32 -26.11 4.06
C SER A 316 1.09 -26.41 5.55
N ASN A 317 0.09 -25.77 6.15
CA ASN A 317 -0.28 -26.01 7.54
C ASN A 317 -0.74 -27.46 7.81
N VAL A 318 -1.50 -28.05 6.87
CA VAL A 318 -1.87 -29.48 6.96
C VAL A 318 -0.63 -30.38 6.85
N ALA A 319 0.29 -30.08 5.91
CA ALA A 319 1.53 -30.82 5.77
C ALA A 319 2.39 -30.75 7.04
N LYS A 320 2.48 -29.55 7.64
CA LYS A 320 3.18 -29.34 8.92
C LYS A 320 2.55 -30.12 10.05
N ALA A 321 1.23 -30.04 10.21
CA ALA A 321 0.53 -30.77 11.28
C ALA A 321 0.67 -32.29 11.12
N LYS A 322 0.71 -32.81 9.86
CA LYS A 322 0.98 -34.24 9.58
C LYS A 322 2.41 -34.62 9.97
N ALA A 323 3.40 -33.80 9.62
CA ALA A 323 4.80 -34.04 9.96
C ALA A 323 5.03 -34.00 11.48
N ASP A 324 4.48 -33.00 12.16
CA ASP A 324 4.60 -32.83 13.61
C ASP A 324 3.94 -33.96 14.42
N ARG A 325 2.96 -34.65 13.85
CA ARG A 325 2.34 -35.84 14.45
C ARG A 325 3.19 -37.09 14.30
N GLY A 326 3.99 -37.16 13.26
CA GLY A 326 4.75 -38.35 12.87
C GLY A 326 6.03 -38.54 13.66
N ILE A 327 6.84 -39.46 13.18
CA ILE A 327 8.22 -39.67 13.66
C ILE A 327 9.05 -38.43 13.22
N SER A 328 9.70 -37.78 14.18
CA SER A 328 10.76 -36.83 13.89
C SER A 328 12.10 -37.53 13.94
N MET A 329 12.91 -37.37 12.92
CA MET A 329 14.22 -37.99 12.81
C MET A 329 15.18 -36.98 12.20
N SER A 330 16.40 -36.90 12.76
CA SER A 330 17.45 -36.00 12.25
C SER A 330 18.78 -36.74 12.16
N LEU A 331 19.33 -36.78 10.97
CA LEU A 331 20.71 -37.22 10.72
C LEU A 331 21.63 -36.04 10.96
N ASN A 332 22.62 -36.21 11.82
CA ASN A 332 23.71 -35.26 12.05
C ASN A 332 25.01 -35.95 11.70
N ALA A 333 25.72 -35.43 10.72
CA ALA A 333 27.03 -35.91 10.34
C ALA A 333 28.04 -34.76 10.44
N ARG A 334 29.19 -35.02 11.04
CA ARG A 334 30.30 -34.08 11.18
C ARG A 334 31.59 -34.79 10.83
N PHE A 335 32.34 -34.20 9.92
CA PHE A 335 33.66 -34.68 9.48
C PHE A 335 34.62 -33.50 9.51
N GLY A 336 35.77 -33.66 10.12
CA GLY A 336 36.71 -32.55 10.23
C GLY A 336 38.06 -32.96 10.79
N LEU A 337 38.84 -31.94 11.03
CA LEU A 337 40.15 -32.05 11.64
C LEU A 337 40.17 -31.21 12.93
N SER A 338 40.80 -31.70 13.97
CA SER A 338 40.93 -30.96 15.24
C SER A 338 42.27 -31.21 15.88
N GLN A 339 42.77 -30.26 16.68
CA GLN A 339 43.96 -30.41 17.46
C GLN A 339 43.94 -29.49 18.68
N THR A 340 44.61 -29.91 19.76
CA THR A 340 44.86 -29.09 20.93
C THR A 340 46.35 -28.92 21.15
N GLY A 341 46.76 -27.77 21.68
CA GLY A 341 48.19 -27.48 21.91
C GLY A 341 48.37 -26.35 22.93
N ASN A 342 49.60 -26.20 23.41
CA ASN A 342 49.97 -25.11 24.31
C ASN A 342 50.36 -23.84 23.58
N GLY A 343 50.63 -23.92 22.26
CA GLY A 343 50.92 -22.80 21.39
C GLY A 343 50.07 -22.77 20.13
N LEU A 344 49.94 -21.61 19.51
CA LEU A 344 49.18 -21.42 18.26
C LEU A 344 49.68 -22.26 17.09
N PRO A 345 51.04 -22.45 16.87
CA PRO A 345 51.52 -23.30 15.81
C PRO A 345 51.25 -24.80 16.04
N ASP A 346 51.11 -25.24 17.29
CA ASP A 346 50.95 -26.64 17.61
C ASP A 346 49.58 -27.20 17.23
N VAL A 347 48.56 -26.35 17.25
CA VAL A 347 47.17 -26.76 16.93
C VAL A 347 46.92 -26.93 15.43
N TYR A 348 47.90 -26.67 14.59
CA TYR A 348 47.83 -26.90 13.13
C TYR A 348 48.77 -28.02 12.68
N LYS A 349 49.45 -28.71 13.62
CA LYS A 349 50.31 -29.87 13.34
C LYS A 349 49.62 -31.15 13.84
N ASP A 350 49.91 -32.24 13.21
CA ASP A 350 49.45 -33.58 13.63
C ASP A 350 47.95 -33.63 13.90
N LEU A 351 47.17 -33.09 12.97
CA LEU A 351 45.72 -32.96 13.09
C LEU A 351 45.04 -34.32 13.22
N LEU A 352 44.12 -34.42 14.20
CA LEU A 352 43.34 -35.62 14.46
C LEU A 352 42.04 -35.58 13.66
N ASN A 353 41.68 -36.71 13.07
CA ASN A 353 40.40 -36.86 12.40
C ASN A 353 39.24 -36.77 13.42
N GLN A 354 38.23 -36.02 13.08
CA GLN A 354 36.98 -35.94 13.82
C GLN A 354 35.86 -36.48 12.94
N GLU A 355 35.24 -37.57 13.32
CA GLU A 355 34.13 -38.21 12.65
C GLU A 355 33.01 -38.46 13.63
N VAL A 356 31.88 -37.80 13.43
CA VAL A 356 30.69 -37.98 14.29
C VAL A 356 29.49 -38.13 13.38
N VAL A 357 28.85 -39.28 13.44
CA VAL A 357 27.57 -39.54 12.77
C VAL A 357 26.56 -39.98 13.80
N GLY A 358 25.46 -39.26 13.87
CA GLY A 358 24.42 -39.54 14.82
C GLY A 358 23.03 -39.46 14.18
N LEU A 359 22.17 -40.37 14.53
CA LEU A 359 20.77 -40.37 14.14
C LEU A 359 19.93 -40.17 15.41
N THR A 360 19.30 -39.00 15.49
CA THR A 360 18.37 -38.69 16.60
C THR A 360 16.97 -38.91 16.13
N PHE A 361 16.15 -39.61 16.87
CA PHE A 361 14.74 -39.79 16.57
C PHE A 361 13.86 -39.57 17.81
N SER A 362 12.64 -39.14 17.56
CA SER A 362 11.57 -39.03 18.55
C SER A 362 10.27 -39.55 17.95
N VAL A 363 9.63 -40.45 18.68
CA VAL A 363 8.37 -41.08 18.26
C VAL A 363 7.35 -40.84 19.37
N PRO A 364 6.28 -40.10 19.11
CA PRO A 364 5.20 -39.98 20.09
C PRO A 364 4.45 -41.30 20.20
N ILE A 365 4.66 -42.04 21.29
CA ILE A 365 4.01 -43.34 21.54
C ILE A 365 2.55 -43.14 21.94
N PHE A 366 2.31 -42.18 22.84
CA PHE A 366 0.98 -41.89 23.34
C PHE A 366 0.81 -40.39 23.64
N ASP A 367 -0.14 -39.77 22.98
CA ASP A 367 -0.39 -38.31 23.04
C ASP A 367 -1.88 -37.96 23.31
N TRP A 368 -2.66 -38.94 23.78
CA TRP A 368 -4.10 -38.77 24.05
C TRP A 368 -4.91 -38.26 22.86
N GLY A 369 -4.39 -38.41 21.65
CA GLY A 369 -5.01 -37.92 20.42
C GLY A 369 -4.68 -36.49 20.05
N LEU A 370 -3.73 -35.83 20.74
CA LEU A 370 -3.30 -34.44 20.47
C LEU A 370 -2.86 -34.26 19.00
N GLY A 371 -1.98 -35.13 18.49
CA GLY A 371 -1.50 -35.07 17.12
C GLY A 371 -2.62 -35.32 16.10
N LYS A 372 -3.52 -36.25 16.36
CA LYS A 372 -4.72 -36.49 15.54
C LYS A 372 -5.61 -35.24 15.52
N GLY A 373 -5.84 -34.63 16.68
CA GLY A 373 -6.65 -33.42 16.81
C GLY A 373 -6.05 -32.24 16.02
N LYS A 374 -4.73 -32.02 16.12
CA LYS A 374 -4.03 -30.98 15.33
C LYS A 374 -4.18 -31.17 13.81
N VAL A 375 -4.04 -32.41 13.33
CA VAL A 375 -4.21 -32.72 11.90
C VAL A 375 -5.65 -32.48 11.46
N GLN A 376 -6.65 -32.94 12.25
CA GLN A 376 -8.06 -32.72 11.90
C GLN A 376 -8.42 -31.22 11.92
N LYS A 377 -7.91 -30.47 12.91
CA LYS A 377 -8.06 -29.02 12.95
C LYS A 377 -7.49 -28.35 11.68
N ALA A 378 -6.26 -28.72 11.28
CA ALA A 378 -5.63 -28.15 10.10
C ALA A 378 -6.39 -28.48 8.81
N LYS A 379 -6.90 -29.71 8.66
CA LYS A 379 -7.74 -30.11 7.54
C LYS A 379 -9.08 -29.36 7.51
N ALA A 380 -9.73 -29.21 8.66
CA ALA A 380 -10.96 -28.43 8.73
C ALA A 380 -10.71 -26.95 8.35
N ALA A 381 -9.58 -26.37 8.78
CA ALA A 381 -9.18 -25.03 8.39
C ALA A 381 -8.91 -24.91 6.87
N GLU A 382 -8.31 -25.94 6.25
CA GLU A 382 -8.12 -25.99 4.79
C GLU A 382 -9.46 -25.98 4.05
N GLU A 383 -10.44 -26.76 4.49
CA GLU A 383 -11.79 -26.79 3.90
C GLU A 383 -12.53 -25.45 4.09
N VAL A 384 -12.32 -24.78 5.23
CA VAL A 384 -12.83 -23.41 5.44
C VAL A 384 -12.24 -22.44 4.42
N VAL A 385 -10.91 -22.49 4.18
CA VAL A 385 -10.25 -21.64 3.18
C VAL A 385 -10.80 -21.90 1.78
N LYS A 386 -10.99 -23.16 1.38
CA LYS A 386 -11.58 -23.52 0.09
C LYS A 386 -13.01 -22.97 -0.06
N ALA A 387 -13.83 -23.10 0.99
CA ALA A 387 -15.19 -22.55 0.99
C ALA A 387 -15.18 -21.02 0.91
N GLN A 388 -14.29 -20.35 1.63
CA GLN A 388 -14.11 -18.90 1.57
C GLN A 388 -13.64 -18.43 0.20
N ASN A 389 -12.71 -19.14 -0.44
CA ASN A 389 -12.25 -18.83 -1.79
C ASN A 389 -13.37 -18.96 -2.82
N LEU A 390 -14.20 -20.02 -2.72
CA LEU A 390 -15.37 -20.19 -3.58
C LEU A 390 -16.39 -19.05 -3.40
N GLN A 391 -16.67 -18.68 -2.15
CA GLN A 391 -17.56 -17.55 -1.87
C GLN A 391 -16.98 -16.24 -2.39
N SER A 392 -15.69 -16.01 -2.18
CA SER A 392 -14.98 -14.82 -2.67
C SER A 392 -14.99 -14.72 -4.19
N GLU A 393 -14.88 -15.86 -4.90
CA GLU A 393 -15.00 -15.91 -6.37
C GLU A 393 -16.40 -15.50 -6.84
N ASN A 394 -17.45 -16.02 -6.20
CA ASN A 394 -18.82 -15.63 -6.51
C ASN A 394 -19.08 -14.15 -6.26
N ASP A 395 -18.57 -13.63 -5.13
CA ASP A 395 -18.68 -12.22 -4.78
C ASP A 395 -17.90 -11.33 -5.75
N TYR A 396 -16.73 -11.77 -6.17
CA TYR A 396 -15.91 -11.05 -7.15
C TYR A 396 -16.59 -10.99 -8.53
N ARG A 397 -17.15 -12.10 -8.99
CA ARG A 397 -17.94 -12.17 -10.23
C ARG A 397 -19.13 -11.22 -10.20
N ARG A 398 -19.89 -11.22 -9.08
CA ARG A 398 -21.01 -10.29 -8.88
C ARG A 398 -20.56 -8.84 -8.87
N LYS A 399 -19.43 -8.54 -8.22
CA LYS A 399 -18.85 -7.19 -8.15
C LYS A 399 -18.46 -6.67 -9.54
N ILE A 400 -17.81 -7.49 -10.35
CA ILE A 400 -17.44 -7.14 -11.74
C ILE A 400 -18.70 -6.93 -12.58
N PHE A 401 -19.69 -7.85 -12.50
CA PHE A 401 -20.95 -7.71 -13.21
C PHE A 401 -21.66 -6.39 -12.90
N THR A 402 -21.76 -6.06 -11.63
CA THR A 402 -22.38 -4.81 -11.18
C THR A 402 -21.61 -3.59 -11.68
N ALA A 403 -20.28 -3.61 -11.59
CA ALA A 403 -19.43 -2.48 -12.02
C ALA A 403 -19.53 -2.24 -13.54
N VAL A 404 -19.56 -3.31 -14.35
CA VAL A 404 -19.76 -3.21 -15.81
C VAL A 404 -21.16 -2.64 -16.13
N GLY A 405 -22.20 -3.13 -15.47
CA GLY A 405 -23.55 -2.61 -15.64
C GLY A 405 -23.68 -1.14 -15.26
N GLN A 406 -23.07 -0.73 -14.13
CA GLN A 406 -23.04 0.66 -13.71
C GLN A 406 -22.32 1.56 -14.72
N PHE A 407 -21.15 1.16 -15.21
CA PHE A 407 -20.41 1.94 -16.20
C PHE A 407 -21.20 2.11 -17.52
N ASN A 408 -21.74 1.03 -18.07
CA ASN A 408 -22.48 1.07 -19.32
C ASN A 408 -23.76 1.92 -19.21
N ASN A 409 -24.43 1.89 -18.07
CA ASN A 409 -25.60 2.74 -17.79
C ASN A 409 -25.20 4.22 -17.58
N GLN A 410 -24.03 4.46 -16.95
CA GLN A 410 -23.60 5.81 -16.58
C GLN A 410 -23.38 6.70 -17.79
N ARG A 411 -22.93 6.14 -18.90
CA ARG A 411 -22.77 6.88 -20.16
C ARG A 411 -24.10 7.48 -20.63
N GLN A 412 -25.16 6.66 -20.65
CA GLN A 412 -26.49 7.13 -21.04
C GLN A 412 -27.03 8.17 -20.05
N GLN A 413 -26.81 7.94 -18.76
CA GLN A 413 -27.20 8.90 -17.71
C GLN A 413 -26.49 10.23 -17.89
N CYS A 414 -25.20 10.24 -18.19
CA CYS A 414 -24.42 11.45 -18.41
C CYS A 414 -24.91 12.24 -19.66
N MET A 415 -25.25 11.55 -20.75
CA MET A 415 -25.84 12.19 -21.94
C MET A 415 -27.23 12.78 -21.64
N ALA A 416 -28.06 12.05 -20.89
CA ALA A 416 -29.39 12.51 -20.52
C ALA A 416 -29.33 13.70 -19.54
N SER A 417 -28.46 13.65 -18.54
CA SER A 417 -28.31 14.75 -17.56
C SER A 417 -27.71 16.01 -18.21
N ARG A 418 -26.80 15.87 -19.20
CA ARG A 418 -26.31 16.99 -20.01
C ARG A 418 -27.47 17.68 -20.75
N LYS A 419 -28.31 16.87 -21.43
CA LYS A 419 -29.47 17.42 -22.14
C LYS A 419 -30.50 18.05 -21.21
N ALA A 420 -30.70 17.43 -20.03
CA ALA A 420 -31.58 17.99 -18.99
C ALA A 420 -31.04 19.33 -18.46
N MET A 421 -29.71 19.45 -18.27
CA MET A 421 -29.08 20.71 -17.86
C MET A 421 -29.28 21.83 -18.94
N GLU A 422 -29.06 21.51 -20.21
CA GLU A 422 -29.30 22.47 -21.31
C GLU A 422 -30.76 22.96 -21.30
N ILE A 423 -31.72 22.05 -21.22
CA ILE A 423 -33.18 22.40 -21.22
C ILE A 423 -33.54 23.21 -19.95
N ALA A 424 -32.99 22.84 -18.78
CA ALA A 424 -33.28 23.55 -17.54
C ALA A 424 -32.71 24.99 -17.57
N SER A 425 -31.51 25.17 -18.13
CA SER A 425 -30.88 26.46 -18.29
C SER A 425 -31.72 27.37 -19.24
N GLU A 426 -32.10 26.86 -20.41
CA GLU A 426 -32.96 27.59 -21.38
C GLU A 426 -34.30 27.95 -20.74
N ARG A 427 -34.93 27.01 -20.00
CA ARG A 427 -36.19 27.27 -19.30
C ARG A 427 -36.04 28.37 -18.26
N TYR A 428 -34.94 28.37 -17.48
CA TYR A 428 -34.67 29.42 -16.50
C TYR A 428 -34.53 30.78 -17.13
N GLU A 429 -33.80 30.92 -18.24
CA GLU A 429 -33.64 32.17 -19.00
C GLU A 429 -35.00 32.67 -19.52
N LEU A 430 -35.77 31.78 -20.11
CA LEU A 430 -37.14 32.13 -20.58
C LEU A 430 -38.06 32.57 -19.44
N MET A 431 -38.00 31.93 -18.29
CA MET A 431 -38.81 32.31 -17.10
C MET A 431 -38.36 33.66 -16.52
N MET A 432 -37.05 33.94 -16.54
CA MET A 432 -36.51 35.23 -16.13
C MET A 432 -37.03 36.36 -17.04
N ASP A 433 -37.07 36.15 -18.34
CA ASP A 433 -37.63 37.12 -19.30
C ASP A 433 -39.15 37.31 -19.16
N LYS A 434 -39.90 36.25 -18.97
CA LYS A 434 -41.33 36.32 -18.70
C LYS A 434 -41.65 37.07 -17.39
N PHE A 435 -40.84 36.79 -16.33
CA PHE A 435 -41.00 37.53 -15.09
C PHE A 435 -40.72 39.03 -15.26
N ARG A 436 -39.65 39.39 -15.96
CA ARG A 436 -39.37 40.83 -16.28
C ARG A 436 -40.53 41.51 -17.03
N ARG A 437 -41.21 40.80 -17.94
CA ARG A 437 -42.37 41.30 -18.68
C ARG A 437 -43.68 41.19 -17.91
N GLY A 438 -43.70 40.58 -16.76
CA GLY A 438 -44.90 40.47 -15.90
C GLY A 438 -45.84 39.33 -16.25
N SER A 439 -45.39 38.36 -17.04
CA SER A 439 -46.19 37.19 -17.47
C SER A 439 -45.81 35.89 -16.77
N ALA A 440 -44.96 35.93 -15.76
CA ALA A 440 -44.65 34.80 -14.86
C ALA A 440 -44.68 35.26 -13.42
N THR A 441 -44.98 34.31 -12.51
CA THR A 441 -44.98 34.52 -11.05
C THR A 441 -43.59 34.33 -10.45
N VAL A 442 -43.39 34.81 -9.22
CA VAL A 442 -42.19 34.55 -8.43
C VAL A 442 -41.98 33.06 -8.23
N THR A 443 -43.04 32.30 -8.02
CA THR A 443 -42.98 30.85 -7.81
C THR A 443 -42.54 30.11 -9.06
N ASP A 444 -43.02 30.47 -10.25
CA ASP A 444 -42.62 29.86 -11.52
C ASP A 444 -41.12 30.06 -11.77
N LEU A 445 -40.62 31.24 -11.50
CA LEU A 445 -39.19 31.56 -11.66
C LEU A 445 -38.34 30.82 -10.64
N THR A 446 -38.75 30.74 -9.39
CA THR A 446 -38.05 30.00 -8.33
C THR A 446 -37.96 28.51 -8.65
N ASN A 447 -39.05 27.92 -9.17
CA ASN A 447 -39.05 26.52 -9.59
C ASN A 447 -38.06 26.29 -10.77
N ALA A 448 -38.09 27.15 -11.79
CA ALA A 448 -37.16 27.04 -12.92
C ALA A 448 -35.67 27.19 -12.51
N GLN A 449 -35.41 28.05 -11.51
CA GLN A 449 -34.07 28.22 -10.95
C GLN A 449 -33.61 26.97 -10.21
N ASN A 450 -34.44 26.41 -9.32
CA ASN A 450 -34.12 25.19 -8.58
C ASN A 450 -33.91 23.99 -9.52
N ASP A 451 -34.70 23.87 -10.58
CA ASP A 451 -34.54 22.85 -11.61
C ASP A 451 -33.20 22.99 -12.34
N ASN A 452 -32.79 24.22 -12.68
CA ASN A 452 -31.50 24.50 -13.33
C ASN A 452 -30.32 24.14 -12.41
N GLU A 453 -30.36 24.54 -11.15
CA GLU A 453 -29.32 24.18 -10.15
C GLU A 453 -29.20 22.67 -9.97
N SER A 454 -30.34 21.99 -9.83
CA SER A 454 -30.39 20.54 -9.67
C SER A 454 -29.88 19.79 -10.90
N ALA A 455 -30.26 20.26 -12.10
CA ALA A 455 -29.82 19.64 -13.36
C ALA A 455 -28.30 19.82 -13.58
N MET A 456 -27.75 20.99 -13.25
CA MET A 456 -26.29 21.24 -13.33
C MET A 456 -25.53 20.36 -12.35
N ALA A 457 -25.93 20.31 -11.10
CA ALA A 457 -25.29 19.47 -10.09
C ALA A 457 -25.36 17.98 -10.48
N LYS A 458 -26.48 17.54 -11.04
CA LYS A 458 -26.69 16.16 -11.53
C LYS A 458 -25.72 15.83 -12.67
N TYR A 459 -25.58 16.71 -13.67
CA TYR A 459 -24.65 16.51 -14.78
C TYR A 459 -23.20 16.37 -14.31
N ILE A 460 -22.71 17.26 -13.43
CA ILE A 460 -21.36 17.20 -12.90
C ILE A 460 -21.13 15.88 -12.13
N THR A 461 -22.14 15.49 -11.33
CA THR A 461 -22.08 14.21 -10.60
C THR A 461 -22.02 13.01 -11.54
N ASP A 462 -22.87 12.98 -12.57
CA ASP A 462 -22.90 11.89 -13.55
C ASP A 462 -21.59 11.81 -14.35
N TYR A 463 -21.00 12.95 -14.71
CA TYR A 463 -19.72 13.02 -15.38
C TYR A 463 -18.57 12.54 -14.51
N SER A 464 -18.55 12.92 -13.22
CA SER A 464 -17.61 12.40 -12.22
C SER A 464 -17.72 10.89 -12.06
N ASN A 465 -18.97 10.38 -11.97
CA ASN A 465 -19.24 8.95 -11.82
C ASN A 465 -18.77 8.14 -13.04
N PHE A 466 -18.90 8.69 -14.25
CA PHE A 466 -18.41 8.03 -15.47
C PHE A 466 -16.92 7.73 -15.37
N TRP A 467 -16.10 8.72 -15.02
CA TRP A 467 -14.66 8.54 -14.89
C TRP A 467 -14.30 7.66 -13.68
N THR A 468 -15.02 7.80 -12.57
CA THR A 468 -14.83 6.96 -11.39
C THR A 468 -15.10 5.49 -11.69
N TYR A 469 -16.18 5.17 -12.40
CA TYR A 469 -16.49 3.80 -12.81
C TYR A 469 -15.50 3.26 -13.84
N TYR A 470 -15.05 4.09 -14.78
CA TYR A 470 -14.01 3.73 -15.71
C TYR A 470 -12.71 3.28 -15.01
N TYR A 471 -12.19 4.13 -14.13
CA TYR A 471 -10.97 3.80 -13.39
C TYR A 471 -11.17 2.68 -12.37
N THR A 472 -12.37 2.49 -11.86
CA THR A 472 -12.72 1.33 -11.03
C THR A 472 -12.61 0.03 -11.81
N LEU A 473 -13.12 -0.01 -13.05
CA LEU A 473 -12.98 -1.18 -13.93
C LEU A 473 -11.51 -1.41 -14.33
N ARG A 474 -10.75 -0.36 -14.62
CA ARG A 474 -9.29 -0.46 -14.83
C ARG A 474 -8.59 -1.08 -13.64
N LYS A 475 -8.92 -0.64 -12.41
CA LYS A 475 -8.37 -1.20 -11.17
C LYS A 475 -8.69 -2.69 -11.00
N TYR A 476 -9.90 -3.12 -11.36
CA TYR A 476 -10.27 -4.52 -11.23
C TYR A 476 -9.59 -5.40 -12.29
N ALA A 477 -9.46 -4.91 -13.51
CA ALA A 477 -8.92 -5.65 -14.64
C ALA A 477 -7.40 -5.49 -14.81
N LEU A 478 -6.79 -4.46 -14.20
CA LEU A 478 -5.45 -3.96 -14.48
C LEU A 478 -5.19 -3.85 -16.00
N TYR A 479 -6.21 -3.33 -16.68
CA TYR A 479 -6.24 -3.19 -18.13
C TYR A 479 -6.85 -1.85 -18.52
N ASP A 480 -6.20 -1.16 -19.45
CA ASP A 480 -6.70 0.10 -19.99
C ASP A 480 -7.58 -0.18 -21.20
N PHE A 481 -8.88 0.01 -21.05
CA PHE A 481 -9.87 -0.25 -22.08
C PHE A 481 -9.87 0.79 -23.21
N ILE A 482 -9.25 1.97 -23.02
CA ILE A 482 -9.10 2.98 -24.06
C ILE A 482 -7.91 2.64 -24.96
N THR A 483 -6.77 2.30 -24.36
CA THR A 483 -5.55 2.01 -25.13
C THR A 483 -5.43 0.53 -25.53
N GLY A 484 -6.25 -0.37 -24.96
CA GLY A 484 -6.22 -1.78 -25.25
C GLY A 484 -5.00 -2.51 -24.69
N LYS A 485 -4.37 -2.02 -23.60
CA LYS A 485 -3.13 -2.57 -23.04
C LYS A 485 -3.28 -2.98 -21.59
N ASP A 486 -2.57 -4.06 -21.22
CA ASP A 486 -2.41 -4.43 -19.81
C ASP A 486 -1.57 -3.34 -19.11
N ILE A 487 -1.94 -3.00 -17.88
CA ILE A 487 -1.23 -2.01 -17.07
C ILE A 487 -0.13 -2.74 -16.31
N ASP A 488 1.12 -2.45 -16.66
CA ASP A 488 2.30 -3.05 -16.04
C ASP A 488 3.23 -1.99 -15.44
N VAL A 489 4.17 -2.43 -14.61
CA VAL A 489 5.10 -1.58 -13.85
C VAL A 489 6.52 -1.85 -14.30
N ASN A 490 7.27 -0.79 -14.56
CA ASN A 490 8.71 -0.86 -14.73
C ASN A 490 9.39 -0.95 -13.34
N VAL A 491 9.67 -2.19 -12.90
CA VAL A 491 10.26 -2.46 -11.58
C VAL A 491 11.63 -1.78 -11.40
N LYS A 492 12.42 -1.63 -12.48
CA LYS A 492 13.77 -1.04 -12.37
C LYS A 492 13.74 0.42 -11.94
N GLU A 493 12.84 1.21 -12.50
CA GLU A 493 12.68 2.63 -12.16
C GLU A 493 12.18 2.90 -10.73
N MET A 494 11.68 1.86 -10.06
CA MET A 494 11.11 2.01 -8.72
C MET A 494 12.08 1.67 -7.61
N VAL A 495 13.09 0.86 -7.89
CA VAL A 495 14.01 0.29 -6.89
C VAL A 495 15.38 0.98 -6.94
N GLU A 496 15.70 1.63 -8.05
CA GLU A 496 16.81 2.56 -8.19
C GLU A 496 16.47 3.93 -7.59
#